data_063eb24ca7a379fe1bec20bfc724def3
#
_entry.id   063eb24ca7a379fe1bec20bfc724def3
#
_cell.length_a   1.000
_cell.length_b   1.000
_cell.length_c   1.000
_cell.angle_alpha   90.00
_cell.angle_beta   90.00
_cell.angle_gamma   90.00
#
_symmetry.space_group_name_H-M   'P 1'
#
loop_
_entity.id
_entity.type
_entity.pdbx_description
1 polymer ?
#
loop_
_entity_poly.entity_id
_entity_poly.type
_entity_poly.pdbx_seq_one_letter_code
_entity_poly.pdbx_strand_id
1 'polypeptide(L)'
;MKNYATQQEFILSQITNKYYQRRDFSGCDLRGVDLKGIDLSGVNFIGADLRDANLCGCILTRANLSGANLMQANLREANLYEASLCEANLINADLTRANLCGTFLWRAKFTGSNLWGASLCDVDLREADLSEAKLIEASLIEANLVRANLTGAKLCGAKLLEANLTEANLTGADLTWANLTKANLNKANLWETNLIYAKLRDTIMPDGTIEQPQIMIY
;
A
#
# COMPACT_ATOMS: atom_id res chain seq x y z
N MET A 1 16.09 -14.63 32.06
CA MET A 1 15.30 -14.51 30.87
C MET A 1 14.07 -13.69 31.21
N LYS A 2 13.94 -12.44 30.70
CA LYS A 2 12.68 -11.69 30.85
C LYS A 2 11.63 -12.43 30.03
N ASN A 3 10.52 -12.77 30.64
CA ASN A 3 9.46 -13.57 30.07
C ASN A 3 8.79 -12.71 29.00
N TYR A 4 9.04 -12.98 27.70
CA TYR A 4 8.50 -12.20 26.56
C TYR A 4 6.97 -12.14 26.58
N ALA A 5 6.29 -13.17 27.07
CA ALA A 5 4.85 -13.17 27.25
C ALA A 5 4.38 -12.03 28.17
N THR A 6 5.05 -11.79 29.27
CA THR A 6 4.71 -10.71 30.22
C THR A 6 4.97 -9.32 29.68
N GLN A 7 5.95 -9.14 28.78
CA GLN A 7 6.22 -7.85 28.16
C GLN A 7 5.15 -7.50 27.12
N GLN A 8 4.74 -8.46 26.29
CA GLN A 8 3.66 -8.26 25.31
C GLN A 8 2.31 -8.01 26.00
N GLU A 9 1.98 -8.78 27.04
CA GLU A 9 0.76 -8.56 27.84
C GLU A 9 0.75 -7.16 28.48
N PHE A 10 1.88 -6.69 29.00
CA PHE A 10 2.01 -5.34 29.54
C PHE A 10 1.76 -4.28 28.45
N ILE A 11 2.40 -4.42 27.27
CA ILE A 11 2.22 -3.51 26.14
C ILE A 11 0.76 -3.53 25.67
N LEU A 12 0.14 -4.71 25.53
CA LEU A 12 -1.27 -4.86 25.17
C LEU A 12 -2.19 -4.12 26.16
N SER A 13 -1.92 -4.25 27.46
CA SER A 13 -2.70 -3.56 28.49
C SER A 13 -2.62 -2.04 28.34
N GLN A 14 -1.49 -1.53 27.85
CA GLN A 14 -1.29 -0.09 27.60
C GLN A 14 -1.95 0.36 26.31
N ILE A 15 -1.85 -0.43 25.23
CA ILE A 15 -2.49 -0.15 23.96
C ILE A 15 -4.02 -0.08 24.12
N THR A 16 -4.60 -1.01 24.87
CA THR A 16 -6.06 -1.11 25.09
C THR A 16 -6.59 -0.10 26.11
N ASN A 17 -5.72 0.50 26.91
CA ASN A 17 -6.13 1.47 27.93
C ASN A 17 -6.41 2.85 27.30
N LYS A 18 -7.69 3.22 27.18
CA LYS A 18 -8.13 4.52 26.65
C LYS A 18 -7.55 5.75 27.37
N TYR A 19 -7.06 5.59 28.59
CA TYR A 19 -6.47 6.65 29.42
C TYR A 19 -4.96 6.76 29.28
N TYR A 20 -4.31 5.85 28.52
CA TYR A 20 -2.87 5.89 28.33
C TYR A 20 -2.49 7.02 27.39
N GLN A 21 -1.95 8.11 27.94
CA GLN A 21 -1.63 9.34 27.18
C GLN A 21 -0.41 9.18 26.27
N ARG A 22 0.48 8.23 26.52
CA ARG A 22 1.65 7.94 25.71
C ARG A 22 1.36 6.75 24.79
N ARG A 23 0.78 7.01 23.63
CA ARG A 23 0.61 5.98 22.58
C ARG A 23 1.91 5.78 21.79
N ASP A 24 3.03 5.65 22.49
CA ASP A 24 4.35 5.48 21.91
C ASP A 24 4.86 4.06 22.15
N PHE A 25 4.90 3.28 21.07
CA PHE A 25 5.37 1.90 21.01
C PHE A 25 6.49 1.77 19.97
N SER A 26 7.23 2.87 19.74
CA SER A 26 8.36 2.88 18.82
C SER A 26 9.41 1.84 19.21
N GLY A 27 9.91 1.09 18.22
CA GLY A 27 10.89 0.02 18.41
C GLY A 27 10.44 -1.16 19.27
N CYS A 28 9.16 -1.23 19.68
CA CYS A 28 8.66 -2.35 20.48
C CYS A 28 8.60 -3.67 19.68
N ASP A 29 8.87 -4.78 20.35
CA ASP A 29 8.62 -6.13 19.83
C ASP A 29 7.15 -6.51 20.06
N LEU A 30 6.37 -6.47 18.97
CA LEU A 30 4.94 -6.74 18.91
C LEU A 30 4.64 -7.89 17.92
N ARG A 31 5.62 -8.78 17.70
CA ARG A 31 5.46 -9.90 16.78
C ARG A 31 4.31 -10.82 17.18
N GLY A 32 3.48 -11.18 16.22
CA GLY A 32 2.34 -12.08 16.41
C GLY A 32 1.26 -11.57 17.36
N VAL A 33 1.32 -10.29 17.75
CA VAL A 33 0.32 -9.70 18.65
C VAL A 33 -1.07 -9.67 18.00
N ASP A 34 -2.11 -9.95 18.76
CA ASP A 34 -3.49 -9.78 18.31
C ASP A 34 -4.03 -8.42 18.77
N LEU A 35 -4.17 -7.51 17.79
CA LEU A 35 -4.72 -6.16 17.97
C LEU A 35 -6.02 -5.97 17.17
N LYS A 36 -6.65 -7.07 16.73
CA LYS A 36 -7.82 -7.02 15.84
C LYS A 36 -8.90 -6.05 16.34
N GLY A 37 -9.32 -5.14 15.45
CA GLY A 37 -10.42 -4.20 15.66
C GLY A 37 -10.13 -3.08 16.67
N ILE A 38 -8.90 -2.95 17.15
CA ILE A 38 -8.54 -1.92 18.14
C ILE A 38 -8.40 -0.55 17.46
N ASP A 39 -8.81 0.51 18.16
CA ASP A 39 -8.55 1.89 17.77
C ASP A 39 -7.11 2.28 18.17
N LEU A 40 -6.25 2.35 17.14
CA LEU A 40 -4.84 2.73 17.20
C LEU A 40 -4.59 4.08 16.51
N SER A 41 -5.63 4.93 16.42
CA SER A 41 -5.51 6.23 15.77
C SER A 41 -4.41 7.08 16.40
N GLY A 42 -3.52 7.64 15.58
CA GLY A 42 -2.41 8.48 16.01
C GLY A 42 -1.34 7.78 16.85
N VAL A 43 -1.33 6.45 16.92
CA VAL A 43 -0.31 5.69 17.62
C VAL A 43 1.07 5.86 16.98
N ASN A 44 2.12 5.85 17.78
CA ASN A 44 3.51 5.81 17.31
C ASN A 44 4.05 4.38 17.35
N PHE A 45 4.28 3.78 16.16
CA PHE A 45 4.91 2.48 15.95
C PHE A 45 6.20 2.60 15.12
N ILE A 46 6.87 3.75 15.14
CA ILE A 46 8.12 3.94 14.38
C ILE A 46 9.09 2.79 14.70
N GLY A 47 9.54 2.09 13.65
CA GLY A 47 10.52 1.00 13.79
C GLY A 47 10.06 -0.18 14.64
N ALA A 48 8.77 -0.28 15.00
CA ALA A 48 8.24 -1.42 15.75
C ALA A 48 8.31 -2.71 14.92
N ASP A 49 8.50 -3.84 15.61
CA ASP A 49 8.44 -5.17 15.00
C ASP A 49 7.02 -5.74 15.15
N LEU A 50 6.24 -5.62 14.09
CA LEU A 50 4.84 -6.07 13.98
C LEU A 50 4.70 -7.29 13.04
N ARG A 51 5.78 -8.06 12.84
CA ARG A 51 5.73 -9.26 12.00
C ARG A 51 4.67 -10.24 12.51
N ASP A 52 3.92 -10.81 11.57
CA ASP A 52 2.85 -11.77 11.87
C ASP A 52 1.74 -11.21 12.78
N ALA A 53 1.72 -9.90 13.08
CA ALA A 53 0.71 -9.28 13.93
C ALA A 53 -0.67 -9.30 13.26
N ASN A 54 -1.72 -9.47 14.05
CA ASN A 54 -3.11 -9.37 13.60
C ASN A 54 -3.64 -7.96 13.86
N LEU A 55 -3.65 -7.15 12.79
CA LEU A 55 -4.17 -5.77 12.76
C LEU A 55 -5.49 -5.68 11.96
N CYS A 56 -6.18 -6.82 11.76
CA CYS A 56 -7.40 -6.88 10.98
C CYS A 56 -8.48 -5.95 11.54
N GLY A 57 -9.04 -5.07 10.69
CA GLY A 57 -10.06 -4.12 11.06
C GLY A 57 -9.63 -3.04 12.07
N CYS A 58 -8.33 -2.89 12.34
CA CYS A 58 -7.84 -1.82 13.22
C CYS A 58 -8.10 -0.44 12.62
N ILE A 59 -8.30 0.56 13.49
CA ILE A 59 -8.31 1.96 13.11
C ILE A 59 -6.91 2.53 13.36
N LEU A 60 -6.13 2.71 12.28
CA LEU A 60 -4.75 3.22 12.30
C LEU A 60 -4.66 4.63 11.68
N THR A 61 -5.79 5.38 11.69
CA THR A 61 -5.86 6.73 11.12
C THR A 61 -4.77 7.62 11.71
N ARG A 62 -3.95 8.23 10.85
CA ARG A 62 -2.82 9.10 11.23
C ARG A 62 -1.78 8.44 12.15
N ALA A 63 -1.75 7.11 12.23
CA ALA A 63 -0.72 6.39 12.95
C ALA A 63 0.65 6.57 12.25
N ASN A 64 1.73 6.50 13.03
CA ASN A 64 3.08 6.53 12.48
C ASN A 64 3.72 5.14 12.58
N LEU A 65 3.82 4.46 11.44
CA LEU A 65 4.44 3.14 11.28
C LEU A 65 5.73 3.25 10.43
N SER A 66 6.35 4.43 10.36
CA SER A 66 7.56 4.63 9.54
C SER A 66 8.67 3.68 9.98
N GLY A 67 9.27 2.97 9.02
CA GLY A 67 10.29 1.95 9.26
C GLY A 67 9.82 0.73 10.05
N ALA A 68 8.53 0.59 10.35
CA ALA A 68 8.01 -0.59 11.04
C ALA A 68 8.13 -1.85 10.19
N ASN A 69 8.33 -3.01 10.84
CA ASN A 69 8.36 -4.29 10.18
C ASN A 69 7.00 -4.98 10.31
N LEU A 70 6.24 -4.98 9.22
CA LEU A 70 4.89 -5.54 9.09
C LEU A 70 4.90 -6.79 8.17
N MET A 71 6.05 -7.48 8.03
CA MET A 71 6.11 -8.69 7.20
C MET A 71 5.05 -9.70 7.67
N GLN A 72 4.29 -10.26 6.71
CA GLN A 72 3.25 -11.26 6.97
C GLN A 72 2.14 -10.79 7.93
N ALA A 73 2.08 -9.51 8.28
CA ALA A 73 1.01 -8.98 9.13
C ALA A 73 -0.35 -9.05 8.43
N ASN A 74 -1.40 -9.27 9.19
CA ASN A 74 -2.78 -9.23 8.73
C ASN A 74 -3.38 -7.84 8.96
N LEU A 75 -3.47 -7.04 7.89
CA LEU A 75 -4.05 -5.69 7.85
C LEU A 75 -5.38 -5.66 7.08
N ARG A 76 -6.05 -6.82 6.95
CA ARG A 76 -7.34 -6.89 6.22
C ARG A 76 -8.33 -5.90 6.81
N GLU A 77 -8.98 -5.12 5.92
CA GLU A 77 -10.00 -4.14 6.30
C GLU A 77 -9.53 -3.07 7.32
N ALA A 78 -8.21 -2.97 7.56
CA ALA A 78 -7.66 -1.93 8.41
C ALA A 78 -7.86 -0.54 7.80
N ASN A 79 -8.11 0.47 8.65
CA ASN A 79 -8.19 1.85 8.23
C ASN A 79 -6.88 2.60 8.54
N LEU A 80 -6.07 2.80 7.50
CA LEU A 80 -4.77 3.48 7.54
C LEU A 80 -4.83 4.92 6.99
N TYR A 81 -6.03 5.52 6.92
CA TYR A 81 -6.21 6.85 6.35
C TYR A 81 -5.23 7.89 6.93
N GLU A 82 -4.50 8.59 6.06
CA GLU A 82 -3.46 9.58 6.42
C GLU A 82 -2.34 9.03 7.35
N ALA A 83 -2.14 7.71 7.44
CA ALA A 83 -1.03 7.14 8.22
C ALA A 83 0.32 7.33 7.51
N SER A 84 1.41 7.29 8.27
CA SER A 84 2.77 7.25 7.73
C SER A 84 3.34 5.83 7.82
N LEU A 85 3.71 5.25 6.66
CA LEU A 85 4.38 3.97 6.51
C LEU A 85 5.65 4.13 5.65
N CYS A 86 6.27 5.32 5.68
CA CYS A 86 7.51 5.53 4.93
C CYS A 86 8.56 4.49 5.33
N GLU A 87 9.19 3.86 4.33
CA GLU A 87 10.22 2.81 4.51
C GLU A 87 9.74 1.58 5.31
N ALA A 88 8.44 1.43 5.57
CA ALA A 88 7.90 0.26 6.25
C ALA A 88 8.05 -1.01 5.40
N ASN A 89 8.23 -2.15 6.08
CA ASN A 89 8.34 -3.46 5.45
C ASN A 89 7.01 -4.21 5.54
N LEU A 90 6.27 -4.28 4.44
CA LEU A 90 4.99 -4.97 4.30
C LEU A 90 5.09 -6.20 3.38
N ILE A 91 6.29 -6.79 3.24
CA ILE A 91 6.49 -7.97 2.40
C ILE A 91 5.54 -9.09 2.83
N ASN A 92 4.77 -9.64 1.87
CA ASN A 92 3.77 -10.68 2.08
C ASN A 92 2.66 -10.33 3.10
N ALA A 93 2.47 -9.07 3.45
CA ALA A 93 1.36 -8.65 4.30
C ALA A 93 0.01 -8.77 3.57
N ASP A 94 -1.06 -9.02 4.30
CA ASP A 94 -2.44 -9.03 3.77
C ASP A 94 -3.16 -7.71 4.09
N LEU A 95 -3.31 -6.87 3.07
CA LEU A 95 -4.03 -5.59 3.12
C LEU A 95 -5.35 -5.65 2.33
N THR A 96 -5.93 -6.84 2.18
CA THR A 96 -7.18 -7.01 1.45
C THR A 96 -8.25 -6.04 1.97
N ARG A 97 -8.80 -5.20 1.06
CA ARG A 97 -9.81 -4.17 1.36
C ARG A 97 -9.41 -3.14 2.41
N ALA A 98 -8.13 -2.98 2.71
CA ALA A 98 -7.66 -1.93 3.60
C ALA A 98 -7.87 -0.54 2.98
N ASN A 99 -8.09 0.46 3.82
CA ASN A 99 -8.13 1.86 3.43
C ASN A 99 -6.77 2.52 3.68
N LEU A 100 -6.05 2.80 2.59
CA LEU A 100 -4.76 3.50 2.59
C LEU A 100 -4.86 4.89 1.94
N CYS A 101 -6.07 5.47 1.78
CA CYS A 101 -6.18 6.78 1.14
C CYS A 101 -5.38 7.85 1.89
N GLY A 102 -4.64 8.68 1.15
CA GLY A 102 -3.80 9.75 1.71
C GLY A 102 -2.60 9.27 2.53
N THR A 103 -2.24 7.96 2.49
CA THR A 103 -1.08 7.45 3.24
C THR A 103 0.25 7.86 2.60
N PHE A 104 1.28 7.98 3.45
CA PHE A 104 2.66 8.19 3.04
C PHE A 104 3.41 6.86 3.04
N LEU A 105 3.75 6.36 1.84
CA LEU A 105 4.34 5.03 1.60
C LEU A 105 5.66 5.13 0.83
N TRP A 106 6.32 6.29 0.90
CA TRP A 106 7.61 6.48 0.24
C TRP A 106 8.60 5.37 0.64
N ARG A 107 9.19 4.72 -0.38
CA ARG A 107 10.11 3.56 -0.22
C ARG A 107 9.58 2.38 0.59
N ALA A 108 8.28 2.28 0.82
CA ALA A 108 7.72 1.10 1.49
C ALA A 108 7.89 -0.15 0.63
N LYS A 109 8.01 -1.31 1.28
CA LYS A 109 8.22 -2.61 0.63
C LYS A 109 6.96 -3.45 0.69
N PHE A 110 6.34 -3.69 -0.47
CA PHE A 110 5.11 -4.48 -0.63
C PHE A 110 5.32 -5.76 -1.45
N THR A 111 6.58 -6.21 -1.62
CA THR A 111 6.85 -7.40 -2.45
C THR A 111 5.93 -8.56 -2.05
N GLY A 112 5.17 -9.09 -3.01
CA GLY A 112 4.26 -10.21 -2.82
C GLY A 112 3.04 -9.95 -1.91
N SER A 113 2.82 -8.72 -1.43
CA SER A 113 1.69 -8.38 -0.56
C SER A 113 0.35 -8.50 -1.28
N ASN A 114 -0.74 -8.69 -0.51
CA ASN A 114 -2.08 -8.77 -1.02
C ASN A 114 -2.86 -7.48 -0.74
N LEU A 115 -3.11 -6.69 -1.79
CA LEU A 115 -3.84 -5.43 -1.79
C LEU A 115 -5.16 -5.55 -2.57
N TRP A 116 -5.74 -6.75 -2.69
CA TRP A 116 -6.99 -6.95 -3.43
C TRP A 116 -8.10 -6.04 -2.91
N GLY A 117 -8.67 -5.22 -3.81
CA GLY A 117 -9.76 -4.29 -3.49
C GLY A 117 -9.40 -3.20 -2.48
N ALA A 118 -8.11 -2.99 -2.18
CA ALA A 118 -7.67 -1.93 -1.28
C ALA A 118 -7.91 -0.53 -1.90
N SER A 119 -8.14 0.46 -1.05
CA SER A 119 -8.25 1.87 -1.43
C SER A 119 -6.92 2.58 -1.20
N LEU A 120 -6.26 3.01 -2.29
CA LEU A 120 -4.98 3.72 -2.31
C LEU A 120 -5.14 5.05 -3.06
N CYS A 121 -6.26 5.75 -2.85
CA CYS A 121 -6.48 7.05 -3.50
C CYS A 121 -5.56 8.11 -2.88
N ASP A 122 -4.98 9.01 -3.72
CA ASP A 122 -4.13 10.11 -3.28
C ASP A 122 -2.95 9.68 -2.38
N VAL A 123 -2.40 8.49 -2.65
CA VAL A 123 -1.32 7.87 -1.87
C VAL A 123 0.05 8.27 -2.42
N ASP A 124 1.03 8.48 -1.54
CA ASP A 124 2.43 8.67 -1.94
C ASP A 124 3.21 7.34 -1.91
N LEU A 125 3.30 6.68 -3.07
CA LEU A 125 4.04 5.42 -3.30
C LEU A 125 5.36 5.64 -4.05
N ARG A 126 5.93 6.84 -4.01
CA ARG A 126 7.18 7.12 -4.70
C ARG A 126 8.29 6.18 -4.23
N GLU A 127 9.02 5.61 -5.20
CA GLU A 127 10.12 4.68 -4.97
C GLU A 127 9.74 3.42 -4.16
N ALA A 128 8.44 3.13 -3.98
CA ALA A 128 7.98 1.93 -3.28
C ALA A 128 8.22 0.67 -4.13
N ASP A 129 8.46 -0.46 -3.46
CA ASP A 129 8.59 -1.76 -4.11
C ASP A 129 7.29 -2.56 -3.99
N LEU A 130 6.53 -2.58 -5.08
CA LEU A 130 5.26 -3.30 -5.27
C LEU A 130 5.46 -4.54 -6.16
N SER A 131 6.71 -5.04 -6.30
CA SER A 131 6.96 -6.20 -7.14
C SER A 131 6.13 -7.40 -6.69
N GLU A 132 5.50 -8.09 -7.65
CA GLU A 132 4.63 -9.24 -7.43
C GLU A 132 3.41 -8.98 -6.52
N ALA A 133 3.15 -7.73 -6.13
CA ALA A 133 1.99 -7.38 -5.31
C ALA A 133 0.66 -7.64 -6.05
N LYS A 134 -0.37 -8.05 -5.30
CA LYS A 134 -1.71 -8.34 -5.82
C LYS A 134 -2.61 -7.11 -5.61
N LEU A 135 -2.69 -6.25 -6.62
CA LEU A 135 -3.47 -5.01 -6.65
C LEU A 135 -4.77 -5.17 -7.47
N ILE A 136 -5.29 -6.40 -7.58
CA ILE A 136 -6.50 -6.68 -8.35
C ILE A 136 -7.66 -5.86 -7.80
N GLU A 137 -8.38 -5.12 -8.66
CA GLU A 137 -9.50 -4.23 -8.31
C GLU A 137 -9.15 -3.11 -7.30
N ALA A 138 -7.86 -2.90 -6.99
CA ALA A 138 -7.44 -1.82 -6.10
C ALA A 138 -7.73 -0.44 -6.72
N SER A 139 -8.01 0.56 -5.88
CA SER A 139 -8.18 1.94 -6.29
C SER A 139 -6.92 2.74 -6.04
N LEU A 140 -6.22 3.12 -7.10
CA LEU A 140 -5.01 3.95 -7.11
C LEU A 140 -5.28 5.30 -7.80
N ILE A 141 -6.50 5.82 -7.64
CA ILE A 141 -6.90 7.10 -8.24
C ILE A 141 -6.01 8.20 -7.66
N GLU A 142 -5.41 9.03 -8.55
CA GLU A 142 -4.49 10.12 -8.19
C GLU A 142 -3.26 9.68 -7.39
N ALA A 143 -2.96 8.38 -7.34
CA ALA A 143 -1.78 7.86 -6.64
C ALA A 143 -0.47 8.35 -7.26
N ASN A 144 0.51 8.65 -6.43
CA ASN A 144 1.85 9.01 -6.87
C ASN A 144 2.79 7.79 -6.82
N LEU A 145 3.04 7.18 -7.97
CA LEU A 145 3.86 5.98 -8.18
C LEU A 145 5.19 6.28 -8.89
N VAL A 146 5.67 7.52 -8.82
CA VAL A 146 6.92 7.92 -9.48
C VAL A 146 8.06 7.02 -9.03
N ARG A 147 8.75 6.38 -9.99
CA ARG A 147 9.85 5.43 -9.78
C ARG A 147 9.49 4.21 -8.94
N ALA A 148 8.22 3.90 -8.76
CA ALA A 148 7.81 2.68 -8.07
C ALA A 148 8.20 1.44 -8.89
N ASN A 149 8.54 0.34 -8.21
CA ASN A 149 8.76 -0.96 -8.82
C ASN A 149 7.47 -1.79 -8.78
N LEU A 150 6.86 -2.00 -9.93
CA LEU A 150 5.63 -2.80 -10.13
C LEU A 150 5.92 -4.08 -10.93
N THR A 151 7.19 -4.54 -10.95
CA THR A 151 7.58 -5.73 -11.72
C THR A 151 6.71 -6.93 -11.34
N GLY A 152 6.06 -7.55 -12.33
CA GLY A 152 5.19 -8.72 -12.11
C GLY A 152 3.93 -8.47 -11.29
N ALA A 153 3.63 -7.22 -10.92
CA ALA A 153 2.44 -6.89 -10.13
C ALA A 153 1.13 -7.25 -10.85
N LYS A 154 0.10 -7.66 -10.10
CA LYS A 154 -1.22 -8.02 -10.62
C LYS A 154 -2.19 -6.87 -10.40
N LEU A 155 -2.44 -6.09 -11.46
CA LEU A 155 -3.27 -4.88 -11.47
C LEU A 155 -4.57 -5.07 -12.27
N CYS A 156 -5.02 -6.32 -12.46
CA CYS A 156 -6.22 -6.60 -13.22
C CYS A 156 -7.43 -5.84 -12.65
N GLY A 157 -8.11 -5.04 -13.49
CA GLY A 157 -9.24 -4.21 -13.08
C GLY A 157 -8.91 -3.04 -12.15
N ALA A 158 -7.64 -2.78 -11.85
CA ALA A 158 -7.25 -1.66 -10.98
C ALA A 158 -7.67 -0.30 -11.56
N LYS A 159 -7.97 0.66 -10.68
CA LYS A 159 -8.35 2.03 -11.05
C LYS A 159 -7.15 2.95 -10.86
N LEU A 160 -6.53 3.36 -11.96
CA LEU A 160 -5.34 4.21 -12.03
C LEU A 160 -5.66 5.58 -12.67
N LEU A 161 -6.92 6.03 -12.55
CA LEU A 161 -7.34 7.33 -13.08
C LEU A 161 -6.44 8.44 -12.52
N GLU A 162 -5.84 9.24 -13.40
CA GLU A 162 -4.97 10.36 -13.06
C GLU A 162 -3.73 9.98 -12.20
N ALA A 163 -3.39 8.69 -12.08
CA ALA A 163 -2.21 8.24 -11.35
C ALA A 163 -0.91 8.67 -12.04
N ASN A 164 0.11 8.99 -11.26
CA ASN A 164 1.44 9.35 -11.78
C ASN A 164 2.40 8.16 -11.67
N LEU A 165 2.65 7.50 -12.80
CA LEU A 165 3.58 6.36 -12.94
C LEU A 165 4.89 6.77 -13.66
N THR A 166 5.25 8.05 -13.63
CA THR A 166 6.48 8.53 -14.28
C THR A 166 7.69 7.73 -13.81
N GLU A 167 8.48 7.22 -14.76
CA GLU A 167 9.67 6.41 -14.50
C GLU A 167 9.41 5.11 -13.70
N ALA A 168 8.15 4.67 -13.54
CA ALA A 168 7.83 3.42 -12.87
C ALA A 168 8.25 2.19 -13.69
N ASN A 169 8.61 1.10 -13.02
CA ASN A 169 8.91 -0.17 -13.67
C ASN A 169 7.71 -1.10 -13.61
N LEU A 170 7.06 -1.33 -14.75
CA LEU A 170 5.89 -2.20 -14.92
C LEU A 170 6.23 -3.50 -15.65
N THR A 171 7.51 -3.88 -15.72
CA THR A 171 7.95 -5.08 -16.44
C THR A 171 7.15 -6.30 -16.01
N GLY A 172 6.51 -6.97 -16.97
CA GLY A 172 5.70 -8.18 -16.74
C GLY A 172 4.44 -7.96 -15.89
N ALA A 173 4.05 -6.72 -15.60
CA ALA A 173 2.83 -6.44 -14.85
C ALA A 173 1.58 -6.78 -15.65
N ASP A 174 0.51 -7.20 -14.96
CA ASP A 174 -0.80 -7.48 -15.56
C ASP A 174 -1.78 -6.34 -15.26
N LEU A 175 -2.03 -5.50 -16.27
CA LEU A 175 -2.97 -4.37 -16.25
C LEU A 175 -4.25 -4.68 -17.05
N THR A 176 -4.57 -5.97 -17.24
CA THR A 176 -5.80 -6.36 -17.96
C THR A 176 -7.02 -5.69 -17.34
N TRP A 177 -7.85 -5.02 -18.16
CA TRP A 177 -9.03 -4.26 -17.72
C TRP A 177 -8.76 -3.07 -16.79
N ALA A 178 -7.51 -2.70 -16.53
CA ALA A 178 -7.20 -1.55 -15.69
C ALA A 178 -7.68 -0.23 -16.33
N ASN A 179 -8.02 0.75 -15.50
CA ASN A 179 -8.40 2.08 -15.97
C ASN A 179 -7.24 3.07 -15.72
N LEU A 180 -6.49 3.37 -16.78
CA LEU A 180 -5.38 4.33 -16.81
C LEU A 180 -5.78 5.68 -17.42
N THR A 181 -7.08 5.99 -17.52
CA THR A 181 -7.53 7.27 -18.10
C THR A 181 -6.80 8.44 -17.46
N LYS A 182 -6.16 9.29 -18.26
CA LYS A 182 -5.34 10.45 -17.86
C LYS A 182 -4.15 10.11 -16.96
N ALA A 183 -3.75 8.85 -16.82
CA ALA A 183 -2.55 8.48 -16.07
C ALA A 183 -1.30 8.98 -16.81
N ASN A 184 -0.22 9.18 -16.07
CA ASN A 184 1.08 9.57 -16.63
C ASN A 184 2.07 8.41 -16.55
N LEU A 185 2.37 7.78 -17.70
CA LEU A 185 3.36 6.71 -17.86
C LEU A 185 4.68 7.23 -18.45
N ASN A 186 4.93 8.55 -18.45
CA ASN A 186 6.14 9.09 -19.08
C ASN A 186 7.40 8.40 -18.56
N LYS A 187 8.25 7.89 -19.47
CA LYS A 187 9.45 7.11 -19.18
C LYS A 187 9.23 5.82 -18.37
N ALA A 188 7.99 5.36 -18.18
CA ALA A 188 7.74 4.08 -17.53
C ALA A 188 8.26 2.92 -18.40
N ASN A 189 8.75 1.86 -17.74
CA ASN A 189 9.13 0.63 -18.42
C ASN A 189 7.93 -0.31 -18.52
N LEU A 190 7.43 -0.52 -19.75
CA LEU A 190 6.29 -1.41 -20.05
C LEU A 190 6.73 -2.73 -20.71
N TRP A 191 7.98 -3.17 -20.54
CA TRP A 191 8.45 -4.42 -21.13
C TRP A 191 7.60 -5.61 -20.63
N GLU A 192 7.05 -6.39 -21.57
CA GLU A 192 6.16 -7.54 -21.25
C GLU A 192 4.92 -7.18 -20.42
N THR A 193 4.54 -5.91 -20.31
CA THR A 193 3.32 -5.49 -19.59
C THR A 193 2.08 -5.88 -20.39
N ASN A 194 1.11 -6.52 -19.72
CA ASN A 194 -0.18 -6.86 -20.32
C ASN A 194 -1.17 -5.70 -20.15
N LEU A 195 -1.54 -5.03 -21.24
CA LEU A 195 -2.50 -3.93 -21.29
C LEU A 195 -3.82 -4.32 -22.00
N ILE A 196 -4.11 -5.62 -22.16
CA ILE A 196 -5.32 -6.08 -22.84
C ILE A 196 -6.57 -5.50 -22.16
N TYR A 197 -7.42 -4.83 -22.94
CA TYR A 197 -8.64 -4.16 -22.49
C TYR A 197 -8.42 -3.03 -21.47
N ALA A 198 -7.18 -2.58 -21.25
CA ALA A 198 -6.93 -1.40 -20.42
C ALA A 198 -7.52 -0.13 -21.07
N LYS A 199 -8.04 0.78 -20.25
CA LYS A 199 -8.55 2.08 -20.71
C LYS A 199 -7.42 3.09 -20.67
N LEU A 200 -6.97 3.56 -21.83
CA LEU A 200 -5.81 4.45 -22.00
C LEU A 200 -6.20 5.87 -22.47
N ARG A 201 -7.48 6.27 -22.37
CA ARG A 201 -7.91 7.57 -22.85
C ARG A 201 -7.15 8.70 -22.16
N ASP A 202 -6.56 9.59 -22.95
CA ASP A 202 -5.78 10.75 -22.49
C ASP A 202 -4.56 10.34 -21.62
N THR A 203 -4.11 9.08 -21.68
CA THR A 203 -2.91 8.60 -20.98
C THR A 203 -1.66 9.12 -21.66
N ILE A 204 -0.70 9.63 -20.87
CA ILE A 204 0.63 9.96 -21.38
C ILE A 204 1.46 8.67 -21.41
N MET A 205 1.87 8.26 -22.61
CA MET A 205 2.64 7.03 -22.85
C MET A 205 4.13 7.24 -22.53
N PRO A 206 4.96 6.17 -22.47
CA PRO A 206 6.37 6.27 -22.08
C PRO A 206 7.23 7.23 -22.92
N ASP A 207 6.89 7.40 -24.17
CA ASP A 207 7.56 8.33 -25.12
C ASP A 207 7.05 9.78 -25.02
N GLY A 208 6.11 10.05 -24.11
CA GLY A 208 5.47 11.34 -23.93
C GLY A 208 4.28 11.62 -24.86
N THR A 209 3.91 10.69 -25.75
CA THR A 209 2.71 10.81 -26.57
C THR A 209 1.45 10.65 -25.73
N ILE A 210 0.34 11.27 -26.18
CA ILE A 210 -0.97 11.11 -25.52
C ILE A 210 -1.83 10.16 -26.32
N GLU A 211 -2.29 9.08 -25.69
CA GLU A 211 -3.20 8.12 -26.30
C GLU A 211 -4.58 8.77 -26.51
N GLN A 212 -4.94 8.98 -27.78
CA GLN A 212 -6.22 9.58 -28.18
C GLN A 212 -7.30 8.51 -28.29
N PRO A 213 -8.56 8.81 -27.92
CA PRO A 213 -9.65 7.90 -28.20
C PRO A 213 -9.75 7.66 -29.71
N GLN A 214 -9.75 6.41 -30.15
CA GLN A 214 -9.99 6.09 -31.55
C GLN A 214 -11.40 6.56 -31.92
N ILE A 215 -11.50 7.64 -32.69
CA ILE A 215 -12.78 8.08 -33.27
C ILE A 215 -13.08 7.09 -34.40
N MET A 216 -13.96 6.11 -34.15
CA MET A 216 -14.54 5.33 -35.21
C MET A 216 -15.51 6.25 -35.97
N ILE A 217 -15.08 6.73 -37.13
CA ILE A 217 -15.96 7.41 -38.10
C ILE A 217 -16.72 6.30 -38.80
N TYR A 218 -18.01 6.15 -38.53
CA TYR A 218 -18.94 5.29 -39.24
C TYR A 218 -19.46 5.99 -40.51
#